data_1374b11e00d1a485f56d8434c6ae3105
#
_entry.id   1374b11e00d1a485f56d8434c6ae3105
#
_cell.length_a   1.000
_cell.length_b   1.000
_cell.length_c   1.000
_cell.angle_alpha   90.00
_cell.angle_beta   90.00
_cell.angle_gamma   90.00
#
_symmetry.space_group_name_H-M   'P 1'
#
loop_
_entity.id
_entity.type
_entity.pdbx_description
1 polymer ?
#
loop_
_entity_poly.entity_id
_entity_poly.type
_entity_poly.pdbx_seq_one_letter_code
_entity_poly.pdbx_strand_id
1 'polypeptide(L)'
;ALWQPNSTKAILWAFLPGGGQIYNRKYWKLPIVWGAFMACYYSITWNNRQYQEYHAAYRDLSGPDPEHNTSWLVFAPTGAQASDYQQYQSSLRSTLKRGNDFYRRYRDLSIVATVLVYGLSILDAYVDAELYTFDISPDLSLRVVPEVGLPKLGLPSYQMGVNCSLTF
;
A
#
# COMPACT_ATOMS: atom_id res chain seq x y z
N ALA A 1 -16.37 29.42 16.21
CA ALA A 1 -16.79 28.03 16.16
C ALA A 1 -15.62 27.20 15.63
N LEU A 2 -15.10 26.28 16.42
CA LEU A 2 -14.07 25.33 15.97
C LEU A 2 -14.69 24.39 14.95
N TRP A 3 -14.00 24.17 13.82
CA TRP A 3 -14.45 23.28 12.78
C TRP A 3 -14.48 21.84 13.31
N GLN A 4 -15.64 21.19 13.24
CA GLN A 4 -15.80 19.80 13.65
C GLN A 4 -16.14 18.94 12.43
N PRO A 5 -15.38 17.88 12.13
CA PRO A 5 -15.69 16.96 11.07
C PRO A 5 -16.94 16.12 11.43
N ASN A 6 -17.78 15.87 10.41
CA ASN A 6 -18.92 14.96 10.55
C ASN A 6 -18.53 13.62 9.93
N SER A 7 -18.69 12.52 10.70
CA SER A 7 -18.31 11.17 10.30
C SER A 7 -18.98 10.72 9.00
N THR A 8 -20.27 11.03 8.81
CA THR A 8 -21.00 10.70 7.57
C THR A 8 -20.41 11.41 6.36
N LYS A 9 -20.05 12.70 6.51
CA LYS A 9 -19.41 13.45 5.43
C LYS A 9 -17.99 12.96 5.17
N ALA A 10 -17.25 12.56 6.22
CA ALA A 10 -15.92 11.99 6.06
C ALA A 10 -15.95 10.70 5.23
N ILE A 11 -16.93 9.82 5.47
CA ILE A 11 -17.13 8.60 4.67
C ILE A 11 -17.47 8.97 3.21
N LEU A 12 -18.38 9.91 2.98
CA LEU A 12 -18.75 10.33 1.62
C LEU A 12 -17.54 10.88 0.84
N TRP A 13 -16.71 11.67 1.48
CA TRP A 13 -15.47 12.15 0.87
C TRP A 13 -14.41 11.06 0.70
N ALA A 14 -14.43 10.02 1.54
CA ALA A 14 -13.48 8.91 1.47
C ALA A 14 -13.74 7.97 0.27
N PHE A 15 -14.90 8.07 -0.42
CA PHE A 15 -15.10 7.42 -1.71
C PHE A 15 -14.14 7.92 -2.79
N LEU A 16 -13.62 9.13 -2.67
CA LEU A 16 -12.47 9.59 -3.46
C LEU A 16 -11.19 9.22 -2.70
N PRO A 17 -10.23 8.52 -3.35
CA PRO A 17 -8.97 8.16 -2.70
C PRO A 17 -8.25 9.38 -2.11
N GLY A 18 -8.08 9.42 -0.79
CA GLY A 18 -7.52 10.57 -0.08
C GLY A 18 -8.51 11.68 0.27
N GLY A 19 -9.74 11.65 -0.25
CA GLY A 19 -10.75 12.69 0.01
C GLY A 19 -11.15 12.79 1.48
N GLY A 20 -11.30 11.68 2.18
CA GLY A 20 -11.58 11.65 3.62
C GLY A 20 -10.48 12.29 4.46
N GLN A 21 -9.22 12.05 4.11
CA GLN A 21 -8.06 12.65 4.78
C GLN A 21 -7.98 14.17 4.54
N ILE A 22 -8.34 14.63 3.34
CA ILE A 22 -8.46 16.07 3.02
C ILE A 22 -9.58 16.69 3.86
N TYR A 23 -10.75 16.05 3.90
CA TYR A 23 -11.89 16.52 4.68
C TYR A 23 -11.55 16.65 6.18
N ASN A 24 -10.84 15.65 6.74
CA ASN A 24 -10.40 15.64 8.14
C ASN A 24 -9.16 16.52 8.41
N ARG A 25 -8.65 17.22 7.37
CA ARG A 25 -7.43 18.06 7.43
C ARG A 25 -6.17 17.33 7.87
N LYS A 26 -6.11 16.00 7.67
CA LYS A 26 -4.96 15.13 7.97
C LYS A 26 -4.06 14.99 6.75
N TYR A 27 -3.58 16.09 6.19
CA TYR A 27 -2.82 16.15 4.94
C TYR A 27 -1.54 15.31 4.96
N TRP A 28 -0.94 15.10 6.12
CA TRP A 28 0.26 14.27 6.25
C TRP A 28 0.02 12.80 5.91
N LYS A 29 -1.23 12.32 5.98
CA LYS A 29 -1.61 10.96 5.59
C LYS A 29 -1.75 10.78 4.07
N LEU A 30 -1.93 11.87 3.32
CA LEU A 30 -2.12 11.81 1.87
C LEU A 30 -0.99 11.09 1.13
N PRO A 31 0.29 11.37 1.39
CA PRO A 31 1.38 10.66 0.72
C PRO A 31 1.34 9.14 0.98
N ILE A 32 0.92 8.71 2.18
CA ILE A 32 0.82 7.29 2.55
C ILE A 32 -0.30 6.62 1.76
N VAL A 33 -1.49 7.24 1.73
CA VAL A 33 -2.67 6.73 1.01
C VAL A 33 -2.38 6.66 -0.48
N TRP A 34 -1.87 7.73 -1.09
CA TRP A 34 -1.53 7.74 -2.51
C TRP A 34 -0.39 6.78 -2.85
N GLY A 35 0.62 6.67 -1.99
CA GLY A 35 1.71 5.70 -2.14
C GLY A 35 1.18 4.26 -2.14
N ALA A 36 0.25 3.92 -1.25
CA ALA A 36 -0.37 2.60 -1.21
C ALA A 36 -1.19 2.32 -2.49
N PHE A 37 -2.00 3.28 -2.97
CA PHE A 37 -2.75 3.12 -4.22
C PHE A 37 -1.84 3.00 -5.44
N MET A 38 -0.76 3.78 -5.51
CA MET A 38 0.23 3.68 -6.59
C MET A 38 0.94 2.33 -6.60
N ALA A 39 1.30 1.79 -5.43
CA ALA A 39 1.89 0.46 -5.32
C ALA A 39 0.91 -0.63 -5.79
N CYS A 40 -0.38 -0.53 -5.41
CA CYS A 40 -1.42 -1.44 -5.88
C CYS A 40 -1.62 -1.35 -7.40
N TYR A 41 -1.71 -0.15 -7.94
CA TYR A 41 -1.84 0.09 -9.38
C TYR A 41 -0.65 -0.49 -10.16
N TYR A 42 0.56 -0.23 -9.69
CA TYR A 42 1.78 -0.80 -10.29
C TYR A 42 1.75 -2.32 -10.25
N SER A 43 1.40 -2.91 -9.11
CA SER A 43 1.34 -4.37 -8.94
C SER A 43 0.31 -5.00 -9.89
N ILE A 44 -0.89 -4.41 -10.03
CA ILE A 44 -1.93 -4.90 -10.95
C ILE A 44 -1.44 -4.82 -12.40
N THR A 45 -0.94 -3.67 -12.83
CA THR A 45 -0.51 -3.44 -14.21
C THR A 45 0.67 -4.31 -14.59
N TRP A 46 1.65 -4.45 -13.70
CA TRP A 46 2.82 -5.32 -13.89
C TRP A 46 2.41 -6.79 -14.03
N ASN A 47 1.65 -7.32 -13.08
CA ASN A 47 1.22 -8.72 -13.10
C ASN A 47 0.30 -9.00 -14.28
N ASN A 48 -0.59 -8.06 -14.64
CA ASN A 48 -1.45 -8.21 -15.82
C ASN A 48 -0.66 -8.23 -17.12
N ARG A 49 0.37 -7.38 -17.26
CA ARG A 49 1.25 -7.39 -18.43
C ARG A 49 1.97 -8.73 -18.57
N GLN A 50 2.60 -9.21 -17.51
CA GLN A 50 3.25 -10.50 -17.50
C GLN A 50 2.27 -11.63 -17.82
N TYR A 51 1.08 -11.60 -17.20
CA TYR A 51 0.03 -12.56 -17.53
C TYR A 51 -0.32 -12.59 -19.01
N GLN A 52 -0.48 -11.43 -19.64
CA GLN A 52 -0.79 -11.34 -21.08
C GLN A 52 0.33 -11.92 -21.95
N GLU A 53 1.58 -11.65 -21.62
CA GLU A 53 2.75 -12.17 -22.35
C GLU A 53 2.82 -13.71 -22.26
N TYR A 54 2.70 -14.27 -21.05
CA TYR A 54 2.69 -15.74 -20.87
C TYR A 54 1.46 -16.40 -21.48
N HIS A 55 0.30 -15.73 -21.39
CA HIS A 55 -0.95 -16.24 -21.96
C HIS A 55 -0.90 -16.28 -23.49
N ALA A 56 -0.42 -15.22 -24.13
CA ALA A 56 -0.24 -15.17 -25.58
C ALA A 56 0.73 -16.26 -26.04
N ALA A 57 1.90 -16.37 -25.41
CA ALA A 57 2.89 -17.39 -25.75
C ALA A 57 2.35 -18.82 -25.56
N TYR A 58 1.61 -19.07 -24.47
CA TYR A 58 1.01 -20.39 -24.24
C TYR A 58 -0.05 -20.72 -25.29
N ARG A 59 -0.91 -19.77 -25.63
CA ARG A 59 -1.96 -19.92 -26.62
C ARG A 59 -1.37 -20.19 -28.00
N ASP A 60 -0.36 -19.42 -28.40
CA ASP A 60 0.26 -19.50 -29.72
C ASP A 60 1.04 -20.80 -29.88
N LEU A 61 1.77 -21.24 -28.84
CA LEU A 61 2.48 -22.53 -28.86
C LEU A 61 1.54 -23.73 -28.83
N SER A 62 0.37 -23.61 -28.23
CA SER A 62 -0.62 -24.69 -28.09
C SER A 62 -1.68 -24.66 -29.19
N GLY A 63 -1.69 -23.62 -30.01
CA GLY A 63 -2.64 -23.40 -31.10
C GLY A 63 -2.38 -24.30 -32.35
N PRO A 64 -3.23 -24.14 -33.34
CA PRO A 64 -3.14 -24.93 -34.57
C PRO A 64 -1.95 -24.54 -35.50
N ASP A 65 -1.40 -23.33 -35.31
CA ASP A 65 -0.39 -22.77 -36.19
C ASP A 65 0.73 -22.05 -35.39
N PRO A 66 1.62 -22.82 -34.69
CA PRO A 66 2.70 -22.25 -33.88
C PRO A 66 3.83 -21.65 -34.72
N GLU A 67 3.93 -21.97 -36.01
CA GLU A 67 4.95 -21.43 -36.90
C GLU A 67 4.70 -19.98 -37.28
N HIS A 68 3.45 -19.59 -37.50
CA HIS A 68 3.08 -18.20 -37.80
C HIS A 68 2.85 -17.35 -36.53
N ASN A 69 2.43 -17.97 -35.46
CA ASN A 69 2.20 -17.29 -34.17
C ASN A 69 3.42 -17.42 -33.27
N THR A 70 4.29 -16.42 -33.28
CA THR A 70 5.65 -16.50 -32.74
C THR A 70 5.85 -15.90 -31.36
N SER A 71 4.78 -15.55 -30.61
CA SER A 71 4.88 -14.96 -29.25
C SER A 71 5.65 -15.84 -28.26
N TRP A 72 5.67 -17.15 -28.47
CA TRP A 72 6.39 -18.12 -27.63
C TRP A 72 7.92 -18.05 -27.80
N LEU A 73 8.41 -17.52 -28.94
CA LEU A 73 9.85 -17.41 -29.22
C LEU A 73 10.59 -16.53 -28.21
N VAL A 74 9.90 -15.56 -27.59
CA VAL A 74 10.47 -14.72 -26.53
C VAL A 74 10.94 -15.54 -25.34
N PHE A 75 10.31 -16.69 -25.10
CA PHE A 75 10.61 -17.60 -24.01
C PHE A 75 11.47 -18.80 -24.43
N ALA A 76 11.75 -18.92 -25.71
CA ALA A 76 12.59 -19.98 -26.27
C ALA A 76 14.10 -19.65 -26.10
N PRO A 77 14.99 -20.64 -26.15
CA PRO A 77 16.43 -20.42 -26.16
C PRO A 77 16.88 -19.54 -27.32
N THR A 78 17.97 -18.80 -27.11
CA THR A 78 18.56 -17.94 -28.15
C THR A 78 18.93 -18.77 -29.40
N GLY A 79 18.39 -18.37 -30.54
CA GLY A 79 18.60 -19.08 -31.82
C GLY A 79 17.52 -20.07 -32.22
N ALA A 80 16.47 -20.25 -31.40
CA ALA A 80 15.32 -21.06 -31.77
C ALA A 80 14.55 -20.40 -32.92
N GLN A 81 14.11 -21.23 -33.88
CA GLN A 81 13.28 -20.80 -35.01
C GLN A 81 11.85 -21.30 -34.86
N ALA A 82 10.89 -20.61 -35.50
CA ALA A 82 9.49 -20.98 -35.44
C ALA A 82 9.22 -22.41 -35.94
N SER A 83 10.02 -22.89 -36.92
CA SER A 83 9.99 -24.27 -37.42
C SER A 83 10.30 -25.33 -36.35
N ASP A 84 11.07 -24.96 -35.33
CA ASP A 84 11.53 -25.90 -34.30
C ASP A 84 10.53 -26.09 -33.17
N TYR A 85 9.29 -25.57 -33.29
CA TYR A 85 8.27 -25.57 -32.24
C TYR A 85 8.04 -26.94 -31.61
N GLN A 86 8.11 -28.03 -32.41
CA GLN A 86 7.88 -29.39 -31.91
C GLN A 86 8.89 -29.81 -30.85
N GLN A 87 10.15 -29.40 -31.00
CA GLN A 87 11.22 -29.69 -30.06
C GLN A 87 10.99 -29.00 -28.71
N TYR A 88 10.47 -27.77 -28.76
CA TYR A 88 10.29 -26.95 -27.56
C TYR A 88 8.90 -27.06 -26.95
N GLN A 89 7.90 -27.58 -27.67
CA GLN A 89 6.51 -27.62 -27.28
C GLN A 89 6.30 -28.25 -25.89
N SER A 90 6.90 -29.40 -25.61
CA SER A 90 6.70 -30.11 -24.33
C SER A 90 7.28 -29.37 -23.14
N SER A 91 8.49 -28.83 -23.27
CA SER A 91 9.20 -28.15 -22.19
C SER A 91 8.66 -26.74 -21.94
N LEU A 92 8.47 -25.95 -23.01
CA LEU A 92 7.97 -24.58 -22.90
C LEU A 92 6.50 -24.54 -22.50
N ARG A 93 5.66 -25.47 -22.96
CA ARG A 93 4.25 -25.50 -22.62
C ARG A 93 4.02 -25.58 -21.10
N SER A 94 4.78 -26.43 -20.43
CA SER A 94 4.69 -26.56 -18.96
C SER A 94 5.16 -25.31 -18.24
N THR A 95 6.22 -24.68 -18.73
CA THR A 95 6.78 -23.43 -18.18
C THR A 95 5.84 -22.25 -18.41
N LEU A 96 5.33 -22.10 -19.64
CA LEU A 96 4.39 -21.03 -19.99
C LEU A 96 3.08 -21.13 -19.21
N LYS A 97 2.55 -22.36 -19.07
CA LYS A 97 1.35 -22.59 -18.26
C LYS A 97 1.58 -22.20 -16.79
N ARG A 98 2.71 -22.61 -16.22
CA ARG A 98 3.05 -22.26 -14.83
C ARG A 98 3.23 -20.76 -14.64
N GLY A 99 3.89 -20.07 -15.58
CA GLY A 99 4.03 -18.61 -15.57
C GLY A 99 2.67 -17.90 -15.70
N ASN A 100 1.82 -18.36 -16.60
CA ASN A 100 0.46 -17.86 -16.78
C ASN A 100 -0.37 -17.98 -15.49
N ASP A 101 -0.38 -19.16 -14.85
CA ASP A 101 -1.12 -19.41 -13.62
C ASP A 101 -0.55 -18.57 -12.45
N PHE A 102 0.76 -18.41 -12.39
CA PHE A 102 1.46 -17.60 -11.40
C PHE A 102 1.05 -16.12 -11.48
N TYR A 103 1.22 -15.48 -12.62
CA TYR A 103 0.91 -14.07 -12.80
C TYR A 103 -0.59 -13.76 -12.73
N ARG A 104 -1.44 -14.69 -13.19
CA ARG A 104 -2.89 -14.60 -12.98
C ARG A 104 -3.23 -14.52 -11.50
N ARG A 105 -2.68 -15.43 -10.69
CA ARG A 105 -2.91 -15.46 -9.25
C ARG A 105 -2.43 -14.17 -8.57
N TYR A 106 -1.23 -13.68 -8.90
CA TYR A 106 -0.70 -12.46 -8.30
C TYR A 106 -1.46 -11.21 -8.74
N ARG A 107 -1.95 -11.16 -9.97
CA ARG A 107 -2.85 -10.10 -10.42
C ARG A 107 -4.13 -10.10 -9.59
N ASP A 108 -4.76 -11.24 -9.43
CA ASP A 108 -6.01 -11.37 -8.69
C ASP A 108 -5.81 -11.03 -7.19
N LEU A 109 -4.69 -11.45 -6.59
CA LEU A 109 -4.29 -11.02 -5.23
C LEU A 109 -4.07 -9.51 -5.13
N SER A 110 -3.46 -8.90 -6.14
CA SER A 110 -3.25 -7.43 -6.16
C SER A 110 -4.57 -6.67 -6.22
N ILE A 111 -5.57 -7.19 -6.92
CA ILE A 111 -6.93 -6.63 -6.95
C ILE A 111 -7.56 -6.72 -5.56
N VAL A 112 -7.49 -7.88 -4.90
CA VAL A 112 -8.01 -8.06 -3.54
C VAL A 112 -7.30 -7.11 -2.56
N ALA A 113 -5.96 -7.00 -2.64
CA ALA A 113 -5.19 -6.07 -1.83
C ALA A 113 -5.62 -4.61 -2.03
N THR A 114 -5.93 -4.22 -3.27
CA THR A 114 -6.44 -2.87 -3.58
C THR A 114 -7.77 -2.58 -2.89
N VAL A 115 -8.69 -3.55 -2.90
CA VAL A 115 -9.98 -3.43 -2.21
C VAL A 115 -9.78 -3.28 -0.69
N LEU A 116 -8.84 -4.05 -0.11
CA LEU A 116 -8.51 -3.94 1.32
C LEU A 116 -7.90 -2.58 1.66
N VAL A 117 -6.93 -2.09 0.87
CA VAL A 117 -6.33 -0.76 1.05
C VAL A 117 -7.39 0.34 0.97
N TYR A 118 -8.31 0.21 0.02
CA TYR A 118 -9.41 1.16 -0.13
C TYR A 118 -10.35 1.13 1.10
N GLY A 119 -10.75 -0.06 1.55
CA GLY A 119 -11.57 -0.22 2.76
C GLY A 119 -10.89 0.37 4.00
N LEU A 120 -9.59 0.10 4.18
CA LEU A 120 -8.80 0.67 5.28
C LEU A 120 -8.71 2.20 5.20
N SER A 121 -8.59 2.77 4.02
CA SER A 121 -8.57 4.23 3.82
C SER A 121 -9.90 4.88 4.23
N ILE A 122 -11.04 4.23 3.95
CA ILE A 122 -12.36 4.71 4.38
C ILE A 122 -12.51 4.60 5.89
N LEU A 123 -12.10 3.46 6.49
CA LEU A 123 -12.13 3.27 7.93
C LEU A 123 -11.26 4.27 8.66
N ASP A 124 -10.05 4.55 8.16
CA ASP A 124 -9.15 5.56 8.73
C ASP A 124 -9.80 6.96 8.74
N ALA A 125 -10.46 7.34 7.64
CA ALA A 125 -11.16 8.61 7.55
C ALA A 125 -12.35 8.70 8.52
N TYR A 126 -13.08 7.60 8.70
CA TYR A 126 -14.17 7.51 9.66
C TYR A 126 -13.67 7.65 11.10
N VAL A 127 -12.66 6.86 11.46
CA VAL A 127 -12.08 6.87 12.81
C VAL A 127 -11.48 8.24 13.16
N ASP A 128 -10.78 8.87 12.21
CA ASP A 128 -10.25 10.22 12.40
C ASP A 128 -11.37 11.25 12.68
N ALA A 129 -12.52 11.13 12.02
CA ALA A 129 -13.65 12.02 12.23
C ALA A 129 -14.31 11.79 13.60
N GLU A 130 -14.47 10.54 14.03
CA GLU A 130 -15.01 10.18 15.34
C GLU A 130 -14.07 10.61 16.48
N LEU A 131 -12.79 10.34 16.35
CA LEU A 131 -11.80 10.71 17.37
C LEU A 131 -11.62 12.22 17.51
N TYR A 132 -12.03 13.00 16.50
CA TYR A 132 -11.97 14.47 16.59
C TYR A 132 -12.96 15.03 17.63
N THR A 133 -14.08 14.33 17.85
CA THR A 133 -15.10 14.70 18.83
C THR A 133 -14.78 14.16 20.23
N PHE A 134 -13.81 13.24 20.35
CA PHE A 134 -13.27 12.83 21.62
C PHE A 134 -12.40 13.97 22.16
N ASP A 135 -13.03 14.87 22.90
CA ASP A 135 -12.37 15.88 23.71
C ASP A 135 -11.63 15.13 24.83
N ILE A 136 -10.32 14.98 24.69
CA ILE A 136 -9.47 14.59 25.81
C ILE A 136 -9.59 15.79 26.74
N SER A 137 -10.40 15.65 27.83
CA SER A 137 -10.58 16.67 28.84
C SER A 137 -9.25 17.35 29.11
N PRO A 138 -9.20 18.69 29.05
CA PRO A 138 -7.97 19.44 29.32
C PRO A 138 -7.44 19.25 30.75
N ASP A 139 -8.20 18.50 31.58
CA ASP A 139 -7.90 18.25 32.98
C ASP A 139 -6.71 17.30 33.22
N LEU A 140 -6.24 16.58 32.15
CA LEU A 140 -5.06 15.74 32.25
C LEU A 140 -3.86 16.41 31.55
N SER A 141 -3.16 17.30 32.29
CA SER A 141 -1.94 17.92 31.77
C SER A 141 -0.70 17.35 32.47
N LEU A 142 0.19 16.72 31.69
CA LEU A 142 1.51 16.35 32.14
C LEU A 142 2.48 17.50 31.85
N ARG A 143 2.92 18.19 32.87
CA ARG A 143 3.93 19.23 32.77
C ARG A 143 5.29 18.67 33.20
N VAL A 144 6.21 18.54 32.29
CA VAL A 144 7.59 18.14 32.55
C VAL A 144 8.47 19.39 32.47
N VAL A 145 9.06 19.80 33.58
CA VAL A 145 9.94 20.97 33.65
C VAL A 145 11.30 20.49 34.16
N PRO A 146 12.39 20.70 33.39
CA PRO A 146 13.74 20.48 33.92
C PRO A 146 14.01 21.53 35.01
N GLU A 147 14.39 21.09 36.20
CA GLU A 147 14.75 21.93 37.31
C GLU A 147 16.26 21.86 37.54
N VAL A 148 16.91 23.01 37.45
CA VAL A 148 18.33 23.14 37.77
C VAL A 148 18.40 23.84 39.13
N GLY A 149 18.62 23.07 40.19
CA GLY A 149 18.80 23.62 41.55
C GLY A 149 20.12 24.39 41.66
N LEU A 150 19.99 25.66 42.06
CA LEU A 150 21.17 26.45 42.45
C LEU A 150 21.71 25.91 43.77
N PRO A 151 23.04 25.82 43.96
CA PRO A 151 23.66 25.30 45.19
C PRO A 151 23.27 26.18 46.37
N LYS A 152 22.62 25.60 47.35
CA LYS A 152 22.50 26.24 48.69
C LYS A 152 23.89 26.21 49.34
N LEU A 153 24.23 27.35 49.92
CA LEU A 153 25.47 27.72 50.58
C LEU A 153 26.17 26.53 51.27
N GLY A 154 27.29 26.06 50.70
CA GLY A 154 28.23 25.19 51.39
C GLY A 154 28.78 23.95 50.69
N LEU A 155 28.18 23.47 49.58
CA LEU A 155 28.67 22.32 48.83
C LEU A 155 28.49 22.48 47.32
N PRO A 156 29.49 22.18 46.48
CA PRO A 156 29.41 22.28 45.04
C PRO A 156 28.75 21.00 44.46
N SER A 157 27.41 20.93 44.58
CA SER A 157 26.63 19.87 43.92
C SER A 157 25.55 20.49 43.10
N TYR A 158 25.72 20.42 41.77
CA TYR A 158 24.64 20.70 40.83
C TYR A 158 23.65 19.55 40.90
N GLN A 159 22.45 19.82 41.34
CA GLN A 159 21.34 18.84 41.25
C GLN A 159 20.54 19.11 39.99
N MET A 160 20.54 18.16 39.07
CA MET A 160 19.60 18.14 37.96
C MET A 160 18.42 17.29 38.36
N GLY A 161 17.24 17.86 38.36
CA GLY A 161 15.98 17.20 38.65
C GLY A 161 15.01 17.41 37.48
N VAL A 162 14.09 16.47 37.32
CA VAL A 162 12.94 16.61 36.43
C VAL A 162 11.71 16.63 37.28
N ASN A 163 10.99 17.76 37.27
CA ASN A 163 9.73 17.89 37.98
C ASN A 163 8.58 17.48 37.05
N CYS A 164 7.89 16.38 37.38
CA CYS A 164 6.74 15.89 36.67
C CYS A 164 5.50 16.19 37.51
N SER A 165 4.65 17.14 37.09
CA SER A 165 3.35 17.40 37.72
C SER A 165 2.22 16.87 36.86
N LEU A 166 1.41 15.96 37.39
CA LEU A 166 0.15 15.51 36.85
C LEU A 166 -0.97 16.28 37.56
N THR A 167 -1.73 17.04 36.78
CA THR A 167 -2.96 17.70 37.30
C THR A 167 -4.15 16.87 36.79
N PHE A 168 -5.02 16.47 37.73
CA PHE A 168 -6.24 15.73 37.49
C PHE A 168 -7.43 16.68 37.45
#